data_659140b1ec27c0a0949ba4ef98d1587a
#
_entry.id   659140b1ec27c0a0949ba4ef98d1587a
#
_cell.length_a   1.000
_cell.length_b   1.000
_cell.length_c   1.000
_cell.angle_alpha   90.00
_cell.angle_beta   90.00
_cell.angle_gamma   90.00
#
_symmetry.space_group_name_H-M   'P 1'
#
loop_
_entity.id
_entity.type
_entity.pdbx_description
1 polymer ?
#
loop_
_entity_poly.entity_id
_entity_poly.type
_entity_poly.pdbx_seq_one_letter_code
_entity_poly.pdbx_strand_id
1 'polypeptide(L)'
;MVSLVLTPLLAVRLMLPVTACDTSLPANIAAAAMQPQILALAQHSVSFRQQCQRIGRTRVLRVTVQLTGTIEGRGRAQTVIHRYDAGGLRAEVSLQFGADYVELLAHEFEHILEQVDGVVLRDEIGSGRAWRTESGAFETRRAFNAGVQVRREIDALTAEDDDAKRRAFAAPAQPRPRQP
;
A
#
# COMPACT_ATOMS: atom_id res chain seq x y z
N MET A 1 51.11 -18.28 -19.67
CA MET A 1 49.96 -18.93 -19.06
C MET A 1 49.50 -18.05 -17.90
N VAL A 2 48.44 -17.30 -18.08
CA VAL A 2 47.89 -16.39 -17.06
C VAL A 2 46.64 -17.08 -16.45
N SER A 3 46.72 -17.41 -15.17
CA SER A 3 45.65 -18.08 -14.42
C SER A 3 44.69 -17.04 -13.91
N LEU A 4 43.46 -17.00 -14.43
CA LEU A 4 42.36 -16.13 -13.96
C LEU A 4 41.74 -16.81 -12.72
N VAL A 5 41.93 -16.19 -11.57
CA VAL A 5 41.24 -16.58 -10.32
C VAL A 5 39.87 -15.89 -10.30
N LEU A 6 38.80 -16.67 -10.48
CA LEU A 6 37.42 -16.21 -10.34
C LEU A 6 37.06 -16.11 -8.84
N THR A 7 36.94 -14.90 -8.33
CA THR A 7 36.46 -14.65 -6.96
C THR A 7 34.92 -14.75 -6.93
N PRO A 8 34.31 -15.58 -6.08
CA PRO A 8 32.83 -15.62 -5.97
C PRO A 8 32.33 -14.34 -5.30
N LEU A 9 31.47 -13.60 -5.99
CA LEU A 9 30.70 -12.50 -5.42
C LEU A 9 29.74 -13.06 -4.37
N LEU A 10 30.04 -12.85 -3.10
CA LEU A 10 29.13 -13.09 -1.99
C LEU A 10 28.00 -12.07 -2.10
N ALA A 11 26.81 -12.52 -2.52
CA ALA A 11 25.60 -11.71 -2.50
C ALA A 11 25.19 -11.48 -1.03
N VAL A 12 25.61 -10.36 -0.46
CA VAL A 12 25.13 -9.86 0.83
C VAL A 12 23.66 -9.49 0.63
N ARG A 13 22.78 -10.36 1.09
CA ARG A 13 21.35 -10.07 1.17
C ARG A 13 21.18 -8.99 2.24
N LEU A 14 21.06 -7.71 1.81
CA LEU A 14 20.73 -6.62 2.72
C LEU A 14 19.37 -6.95 3.33
N MET A 15 19.36 -7.36 4.60
CA MET A 15 18.15 -7.39 5.39
C MET A 15 17.68 -5.95 5.57
N LEU A 16 16.67 -5.54 4.82
CA LEU A 16 16.01 -4.26 5.04
C LEU A 16 15.46 -4.25 6.46
N PRO A 17 15.67 -3.17 7.22
CA PRO A 17 15.15 -3.09 8.59
C PRO A 17 13.62 -3.17 8.56
N VAL A 18 13.07 -3.97 9.47
CA VAL A 18 11.63 -4.02 9.74
C VAL A 18 11.15 -2.61 10.06
N THR A 19 10.10 -2.17 9.41
CA THR A 19 9.60 -0.80 9.51
C THR A 19 8.36 -0.72 10.40
N ALA A 20 8.03 0.48 10.88
CA ALA A 20 6.89 0.69 11.77
C ALA A 20 5.58 0.12 11.20
N CYS A 21 5.34 0.23 9.88
CA CYS A 21 4.14 -0.30 9.25
C CYS A 21 4.12 -1.84 9.07
N ASP A 22 5.26 -2.54 9.31
CA ASP A 22 5.29 -4.01 9.22
C ASP A 22 4.80 -4.67 10.52
N THR A 23 5.01 -4.01 11.66
CA THR A 23 4.69 -4.55 13.00
C THR A 23 3.71 -3.68 13.78
N SER A 24 3.66 -2.39 13.49
CA SER A 24 2.76 -1.42 14.12
C SER A 24 2.51 -0.25 13.18
N LEU A 25 1.36 0.39 13.31
CA LEU A 25 1.08 1.62 12.59
C LEU A 25 2.02 2.74 13.07
N PRO A 26 2.43 3.65 12.15
CA PRO A 26 3.04 4.91 12.53
C PRO A 26 2.17 5.67 13.54
N ALA A 27 2.79 6.32 14.53
CA ALA A 27 2.07 7.00 15.62
C ALA A 27 1.11 8.10 15.16
N ASN A 28 1.26 8.58 13.93
CA ASN A 28 0.41 9.59 13.31
C ASN A 28 -0.73 8.99 12.46
N ILE A 29 -0.92 7.67 12.46
CA ILE A 29 -2.06 6.99 11.80
C ILE A 29 -2.95 6.36 12.88
N ALA A 30 -4.19 6.82 12.96
CA ALA A 30 -5.25 6.24 13.77
C ALA A 30 -6.22 5.45 12.86
N ALA A 31 -6.29 4.13 13.03
CA ALA A 31 -7.06 3.25 12.15
C ALA A 31 -7.62 2.03 12.89
N ALA A 32 -8.26 2.21 14.05
CA ALA A 32 -8.63 1.11 14.96
C ALA A 32 -9.32 -0.07 14.25
N ALA A 33 -10.33 0.20 13.43
CA ALA A 33 -11.08 -0.84 12.71
C ALA A 33 -10.33 -1.41 11.49
N MET A 34 -9.35 -0.69 10.93
CA MET A 34 -8.62 -1.07 9.72
C MET A 34 -7.15 -1.42 9.98
N GLN A 35 -6.72 -1.38 11.24
CA GLN A 35 -5.32 -1.65 11.60
C GLN A 35 -4.82 -3.00 11.10
N PRO A 36 -5.54 -4.13 11.27
CA PRO A 36 -5.07 -5.43 10.78
C PRO A 36 -4.88 -5.44 9.26
N GLN A 37 -5.79 -4.82 8.51
CA GLN A 37 -5.73 -4.76 7.05
C GLN A 37 -4.57 -3.90 6.56
N ILE A 38 -4.33 -2.75 7.19
CA ILE A 38 -3.21 -1.87 6.85
C ILE A 38 -1.88 -2.57 7.12
N LEU A 39 -1.75 -3.25 8.27
CA LEU A 39 -0.54 -4.01 8.60
C LEU A 39 -0.31 -5.17 7.64
N ALA A 40 -1.35 -5.92 7.28
CA ALA A 40 -1.25 -6.99 6.31
C ALA A 40 -0.82 -6.46 4.94
N LEU A 41 -1.40 -5.35 4.46
CA LEU A 41 -0.97 -4.72 3.21
C LEU A 41 0.50 -4.26 3.27
N ALA A 42 0.92 -3.63 4.36
CA ALA A 42 2.30 -3.19 4.52
C ALA A 42 3.29 -4.37 4.59
N GLN A 43 2.87 -5.50 5.12
CA GLN A 43 3.67 -6.73 5.14
C GLN A 43 3.86 -7.31 3.75
N HIS A 44 2.82 -7.30 2.93
CA HIS A 44 2.76 -8.00 1.66
C HIS A 44 3.00 -7.11 0.42
N SER A 45 2.91 -5.79 0.54
CA SER A 45 3.17 -4.84 -0.55
C SER A 45 4.32 -3.90 -0.21
N VAL A 46 5.34 -3.91 -1.07
CA VAL A 46 6.49 -2.99 -0.95
C VAL A 46 6.04 -1.55 -1.17
N SER A 47 5.20 -1.31 -2.17
CA SER A 47 4.68 0.02 -2.50
C SER A 47 3.85 0.60 -1.35
N PHE A 48 2.94 -0.18 -0.78
CA PHE A 48 2.11 0.29 0.34
C PHE A 48 2.94 0.55 1.60
N ARG A 49 3.92 -0.30 1.90
CA ARG A 49 4.87 -0.10 2.99
C ARG A 49 5.63 1.22 2.85
N GLN A 50 6.08 1.56 1.65
CA GLN A 50 6.74 2.84 1.37
C GLN A 50 5.81 4.03 1.61
N GLN A 51 4.53 3.95 1.24
CA GLN A 51 3.53 4.98 1.55
C GLN A 51 3.38 5.15 3.07
N CYS A 52 3.21 4.06 3.82
CA CYS A 52 3.14 4.09 5.27
C CYS A 52 4.36 4.75 5.91
N GLN A 53 5.58 4.40 5.43
CA GLN A 53 6.82 4.99 5.95
C GLN A 53 6.89 6.50 5.69
N ARG A 54 6.49 6.94 4.50
CA ARG A 54 6.47 8.38 4.16
C ARG A 54 5.48 9.13 5.03
N ILE A 55 4.27 8.62 5.21
CA ILE A 55 3.27 9.16 6.14
C ILE A 55 3.85 9.25 7.54
N GLY A 56 4.45 8.15 8.04
CA GLY A 56 5.01 8.07 9.38
C GLY A 56 6.14 9.08 9.65
N ARG A 57 6.94 9.41 8.63
CA ARG A 57 8.01 10.41 8.72
C ARG A 57 7.51 11.87 8.70
N THR A 58 6.27 12.10 8.27
CA THR A 58 5.68 13.43 8.14
C THR A 58 5.09 13.90 9.47
N ARG A 59 5.90 14.52 10.33
CA ARG A 59 5.55 14.87 11.72
C ARG A 59 4.33 15.77 11.85
N VAL A 60 4.09 16.63 10.86
CA VAL A 60 2.97 17.60 10.86
C VAL A 60 1.65 16.99 10.38
N LEU A 61 1.66 15.72 9.93
CA LEU A 61 0.51 15.01 9.41
C LEU A 61 -0.16 14.17 10.51
N ARG A 62 -1.50 14.16 10.52
CA ARG A 62 -2.33 13.21 11.26
C ARG A 62 -3.30 12.56 10.29
N VAL A 63 -3.36 11.24 10.30
CA VAL A 63 -4.25 10.44 9.43
C VAL A 63 -5.21 9.65 10.29
N THR A 64 -6.50 9.72 9.97
CA THR A 64 -7.54 8.87 10.55
C THR A 64 -8.13 8.02 9.44
N VAL A 65 -8.20 6.70 9.62
CA VAL A 65 -8.84 5.77 8.69
C VAL A 65 -10.05 5.16 9.36
N GLN A 66 -11.21 5.25 8.73
CA GLN A 66 -12.48 4.77 9.27
C GLN A 66 -13.30 4.02 8.21
N LEU A 67 -14.16 3.11 8.70
CA LEU A 67 -15.18 2.48 7.89
C LEU A 67 -16.49 3.28 8.02
N THR A 68 -17.22 3.43 6.93
CA THR A 68 -18.50 4.11 6.88
C THR A 68 -19.55 3.30 6.10
N GLY A 69 -20.82 3.47 6.42
CA GLY A 69 -21.93 2.84 5.67
C GLY A 69 -22.14 3.48 4.30
N THR A 70 -21.89 4.79 4.20
CA THR A 70 -22.15 5.57 2.98
C THR A 70 -21.05 6.59 2.77
N ILE A 71 -20.71 6.84 1.51
CA ILE A 71 -19.86 7.94 1.07
C ILE A 71 -20.68 8.78 0.09
N GLU A 72 -20.58 10.10 0.18
CA GLU A 72 -21.28 10.99 -0.74
C GLU A 72 -20.87 10.72 -2.18
N GLY A 73 -21.82 10.76 -3.09
CA GLY A 73 -21.64 10.33 -4.47
C GLY A 73 -21.65 8.79 -4.59
N ARG A 74 -21.01 8.25 -5.62
CA ARG A 74 -20.91 6.81 -5.88
C ARG A 74 -19.52 6.23 -5.51
N GLY A 75 -18.75 6.98 -4.72
CA GLY A 75 -17.42 6.57 -4.30
C GLY A 75 -17.46 5.41 -3.29
N ARG A 76 -16.45 4.56 -3.31
CA ARG A 76 -16.22 3.50 -2.32
C ARG A 76 -15.18 3.87 -1.28
N ALA A 77 -14.43 4.92 -1.55
CA ALA A 77 -13.44 5.53 -0.66
C ALA A 77 -13.41 7.04 -0.87
N GLN A 78 -12.93 7.78 0.11
CA GLN A 78 -12.75 9.22 0.05
C GLN A 78 -11.70 9.66 1.04
N THR A 79 -10.83 10.60 0.63
CA THR A 79 -9.91 11.32 1.51
C THR A 79 -10.29 12.79 1.59
N VAL A 80 -10.52 13.28 2.80
CA VAL A 80 -10.69 14.72 3.09
C VAL A 80 -9.43 15.22 3.79
N ILE A 81 -8.84 16.30 3.27
CA ILE A 81 -7.58 16.86 3.80
C ILE A 81 -7.80 18.28 4.25
N HIS A 82 -7.49 18.53 5.51
CA HIS A 82 -7.52 19.85 6.14
C HIS A 82 -6.09 20.36 6.30
N ARG A 83 -5.85 21.59 5.84
CA ARG A 83 -4.62 22.34 6.08
C ARG A 83 -4.87 23.39 7.17
N TYR A 84 -3.97 23.48 8.11
CA TYR A 84 -4.00 24.47 9.17
C TYR A 84 -2.95 25.56 8.92
N ASP A 85 -3.22 26.79 9.35
CA ASP A 85 -2.34 27.94 9.14
C ASP A 85 -0.93 27.74 9.74
N ALA A 86 -0.81 26.92 10.78
CA ALA A 86 0.47 26.54 11.37
C ALA A 86 1.25 25.46 10.56
N GLY A 87 0.83 25.13 9.34
CA GLY A 87 1.48 24.15 8.47
C GLY A 87 1.14 22.69 8.80
N GLY A 88 0.18 22.43 9.70
CA GLY A 88 -0.30 21.08 10.01
C GLY A 88 -1.23 20.51 8.93
N LEU A 89 -1.22 19.20 8.77
CA LEU A 89 -2.12 18.44 7.89
C LEU A 89 -2.92 17.42 8.70
N ARG A 90 -4.22 17.37 8.44
CA ARG A 90 -5.09 16.29 8.92
C ARG A 90 -5.78 15.65 7.72
N ALA A 91 -5.64 14.37 7.57
CA ALA A 91 -6.32 13.58 6.55
C ALA A 91 -7.31 12.62 7.21
N GLU A 92 -8.53 12.57 6.66
CA GLU A 92 -9.57 11.63 7.04
C GLU A 92 -9.89 10.75 5.86
N VAL A 93 -9.53 9.46 5.96
CA VAL A 93 -9.82 8.44 4.96
C VAL A 93 -11.06 7.68 5.38
N SER A 94 -12.09 7.73 4.57
CA SER A 94 -13.32 6.96 4.76
C SER A 94 -13.41 5.87 3.71
N LEU A 95 -13.64 4.63 4.14
CA LEU A 95 -13.83 3.46 3.27
C LEU A 95 -15.23 2.90 3.50
N GLN A 96 -15.95 2.56 2.43
CA GLN A 96 -17.27 1.97 2.52
C GLN A 96 -17.17 0.52 3.01
N PHE A 97 -18.09 0.09 3.89
CA PHE A 97 -18.20 -1.30 4.32
C PHE A 97 -18.34 -2.24 3.12
N GLY A 98 -17.59 -3.35 3.13
CA GLY A 98 -17.61 -4.35 2.05
C GLY A 98 -16.87 -3.95 0.77
N ALA A 99 -16.26 -2.78 0.73
CA ALA A 99 -15.39 -2.41 -0.39
C ALA A 99 -14.08 -3.21 -0.37
N ASP A 100 -13.52 -3.44 -1.53
CA ASP A 100 -12.18 -3.99 -1.66
C ASP A 100 -11.15 -2.92 -1.26
N TYR A 101 -10.63 -3.05 -0.05
CA TYR A 101 -9.75 -2.05 0.54
C TYR A 101 -8.30 -2.08 0.02
N VAL A 102 -7.86 -3.13 -0.67
CA VAL A 102 -6.46 -3.26 -1.10
C VAL A 102 -6.04 -2.10 -2.00
N GLU A 103 -6.77 -1.91 -3.09
CA GLU A 103 -6.52 -0.84 -4.05
C GLU A 103 -6.89 0.54 -3.46
N LEU A 104 -8.04 0.59 -2.76
CA LEU A 104 -8.57 1.84 -2.23
C LEU A 104 -7.67 2.47 -1.16
N LEU A 105 -7.13 1.69 -0.21
CA LEU A 105 -6.22 2.22 0.81
C LEU A 105 -4.97 2.85 0.19
N ALA A 106 -4.37 2.17 -0.77
CA ALA A 106 -3.17 2.68 -1.44
C ALA A 106 -3.46 3.95 -2.26
N HIS A 107 -4.62 3.99 -2.91
CA HIS A 107 -5.11 5.14 -3.64
C HIS A 107 -5.30 6.35 -2.71
N GLU A 108 -6.02 6.17 -1.61
CA GLU A 108 -6.30 7.25 -0.66
C GLU A 108 -5.03 7.73 0.07
N PHE A 109 -4.12 6.81 0.40
CA PHE A 109 -2.83 7.18 1.00
C PHE A 109 -1.97 7.99 0.03
N GLU A 110 -2.07 7.72 -1.28
CA GLU A 110 -1.35 8.50 -2.27
C GLU A 110 -1.89 9.93 -2.40
N HIS A 111 -3.20 10.14 -2.29
CA HIS A 111 -3.78 11.48 -2.21
C HIS A 111 -3.23 12.27 -1.01
N ILE A 112 -3.03 11.61 0.13
CA ILE A 112 -2.38 12.26 1.29
C ILE A 112 -0.94 12.65 0.94
N LEU A 113 -0.19 11.75 0.31
CA LEU A 113 1.21 12.00 -0.06
C LEU A 113 1.36 13.08 -1.12
N GLU A 114 0.42 13.20 -2.06
CA GLU A 114 0.36 14.33 -3.00
C GLU A 114 0.27 15.67 -2.26
N GLN A 115 -0.54 15.74 -1.22
CA GLN A 115 -0.65 16.96 -0.42
C GLN A 115 0.60 17.22 0.43
N VAL A 116 1.27 16.19 0.92
CA VAL A 116 2.59 16.29 1.59
C VAL A 116 3.65 16.81 0.61
N ASP A 117 3.60 16.37 -0.65
CA ASP A 117 4.51 16.81 -1.73
C ASP A 117 4.17 18.22 -2.26
N GLY A 118 3.09 18.84 -1.76
CA GLY A 118 2.68 20.18 -2.19
C GLY A 118 2.00 20.21 -3.56
N VAL A 119 1.45 19.09 -4.02
CA VAL A 119 0.72 19.03 -5.30
C VAL A 119 -0.52 19.92 -5.23
N VAL A 120 -0.63 20.86 -6.17
CA VAL A 120 -1.81 21.72 -6.34
C VAL A 120 -2.72 21.06 -7.37
N LEU A 121 -3.76 20.36 -6.92
CA LEU A 121 -4.62 19.56 -7.79
C LEU A 121 -5.27 20.35 -8.94
N ARG A 122 -5.57 21.64 -8.74
CA ARG A 122 -6.11 22.49 -9.81
C ARG A 122 -5.15 22.66 -10.98
N ASP A 123 -3.86 22.77 -10.69
CA ASP A 123 -2.82 22.97 -11.72
C ASP A 123 -2.59 21.64 -12.49
N GLU A 124 -2.85 20.52 -11.85
CA GLU A 124 -2.72 19.19 -12.45
C GLU A 124 -3.84 18.86 -13.44
N ILE A 125 -5.03 19.47 -13.34
CA ILE A 125 -6.15 19.23 -14.26
C ILE A 125 -5.77 19.62 -15.69
N GLY A 126 -5.15 20.77 -15.88
CA GLY A 126 -4.75 21.25 -17.21
C GLY A 126 -3.67 20.40 -17.87
N SER A 127 -2.90 19.64 -17.09
CA SER A 127 -1.85 18.74 -17.58
C SER A 127 -2.35 17.32 -17.87
N GLY A 128 -3.62 17.00 -17.57
CA GLY A 128 -4.18 15.65 -17.69
C GLY A 128 -3.69 14.67 -16.62
N ARG A 129 -3.00 15.15 -15.57
CA ARG A 129 -2.55 14.33 -14.45
C ARG A 129 -3.60 14.22 -13.34
N ALA A 130 -4.56 15.16 -13.30
CA ALA A 130 -5.73 15.11 -12.43
C ALA A 130 -7.01 15.40 -13.22
N TRP A 131 -8.13 14.94 -12.70
CA TRP A 131 -9.47 15.23 -13.23
C TRP A 131 -10.49 15.37 -12.12
N ARG A 132 -11.66 15.91 -12.45
CA ARG A 132 -12.80 15.92 -11.53
C ARG A 132 -13.71 14.75 -11.83
N THR A 133 -14.18 14.08 -10.79
CA THR A 133 -15.22 13.08 -10.87
C THR A 133 -16.60 13.74 -11.06
N GLU A 134 -17.63 12.94 -11.34
CA GLU A 134 -19.02 13.42 -11.40
C GLU A 134 -19.49 14.02 -10.06
N SER A 135 -18.96 13.53 -8.93
CA SER A 135 -19.25 14.07 -7.58
C SER A 135 -18.47 15.38 -7.28
N GLY A 136 -17.62 15.83 -8.20
CA GLY A 136 -16.80 17.03 -8.02
C GLY A 136 -15.50 16.81 -7.22
N ALA A 137 -15.23 15.60 -6.76
CA ALA A 137 -13.97 15.24 -6.13
C ALA A 137 -12.81 15.27 -7.14
N PHE A 138 -11.59 15.41 -6.64
CA PHE A 138 -10.40 15.32 -7.47
C PHE A 138 -9.85 13.91 -7.45
N GLU A 139 -9.52 13.44 -8.64
CA GLU A 139 -8.80 12.19 -8.88
C GLU A 139 -7.49 12.47 -9.57
N THR A 140 -6.47 11.63 -9.34
CA THR A 140 -5.17 11.77 -9.97
C THR A 140 -4.69 10.46 -10.60
N ARG A 141 -3.93 10.59 -11.67
CA ARG A 141 -3.26 9.44 -12.27
C ARG A 141 -2.27 8.79 -11.31
N ARG A 142 -1.66 9.59 -10.44
CA ARG A 142 -0.69 9.11 -9.45
C ARG A 142 -1.37 8.21 -8.41
N ALA A 143 -2.49 8.66 -7.82
CA ALA A 143 -3.26 7.87 -6.85
C ALA A 143 -3.83 6.60 -7.50
N PHE A 144 -4.41 6.71 -8.70
CA PHE A 144 -4.88 5.57 -9.47
C PHE A 144 -3.78 4.52 -9.69
N ASN A 145 -2.60 4.94 -10.15
CA ASN A 145 -1.48 4.04 -10.39
C ASN A 145 -0.97 3.39 -9.10
N ALA A 146 -0.96 4.11 -7.98
CA ALA A 146 -0.56 3.57 -6.68
C ALA A 146 -1.50 2.43 -6.24
N GLY A 147 -2.82 2.61 -6.36
CA GLY A 147 -3.79 1.57 -6.07
C GLY A 147 -3.58 0.33 -6.93
N VAL A 148 -3.48 0.51 -8.26
CA VAL A 148 -3.24 -0.59 -9.22
C VAL A 148 -1.91 -1.32 -8.92
N GLN A 149 -0.86 -0.60 -8.55
CA GLN A 149 0.43 -1.21 -8.23
C GLN A 149 0.35 -2.11 -6.99
N VAL A 150 -0.26 -1.63 -5.92
CA VAL A 150 -0.45 -2.42 -4.69
C VAL A 150 -1.32 -3.65 -4.97
N ARG A 151 -2.38 -3.51 -5.76
CA ARG A 151 -3.21 -4.65 -6.18
C ARG A 151 -2.37 -5.71 -6.90
N ARG A 152 -1.55 -5.32 -7.86
CA ARG A 152 -0.67 -6.24 -8.61
C ARG A 152 0.30 -6.98 -7.68
N GLU A 153 0.88 -6.30 -6.69
CA GLU A 153 1.78 -6.91 -5.73
C GLU A 153 1.08 -7.98 -4.89
N ILE A 154 -0.15 -7.73 -4.45
CA ILE A 154 -0.96 -8.69 -3.69
C ILE A 154 -1.40 -9.89 -4.55
N ASP A 155 -1.87 -9.63 -5.76
CA ASP A 155 -2.32 -10.69 -6.68
C ASP A 155 -1.16 -11.62 -7.07
N ALA A 156 0.05 -11.09 -7.26
CA ALA A 156 1.24 -11.89 -7.54
C ALA A 156 1.57 -12.86 -6.40
N LEU A 157 1.49 -12.43 -5.14
CA LEU A 157 1.70 -13.30 -3.98
C LEU A 157 0.66 -14.40 -3.87
N THR A 158 -0.60 -14.09 -4.16
CA THR A 158 -1.69 -15.08 -4.15
C THR A 158 -1.46 -16.16 -5.22
N ALA A 159 -1.02 -15.77 -6.42
CA ALA A 159 -0.72 -16.70 -7.50
C ALA A 159 0.46 -17.63 -7.16
N GLU A 160 1.52 -17.10 -6.53
CA GLU A 160 2.67 -17.89 -6.08
C GLU A 160 2.28 -18.93 -5.01
N ASP A 161 1.43 -18.55 -4.05
CA ASP A 161 0.94 -19.45 -3.00
C ASP A 161 0.05 -20.56 -3.58
N ASP A 162 -0.81 -20.26 -4.53
CA ASP A 162 -1.66 -21.22 -5.23
C ASP A 162 -0.84 -22.19 -6.09
N ASP A 163 0.23 -21.73 -6.72
CA ASP A 163 1.15 -22.57 -7.47
C ASP A 163 1.99 -23.47 -6.55
N ALA A 164 2.39 -22.98 -5.38
CA ALA A 164 3.09 -23.76 -4.36
C ALA A 164 2.18 -24.88 -3.81
N LYS A 165 0.92 -24.58 -3.52
CA LYS A 165 -0.08 -25.55 -3.09
C LYS A 165 -0.31 -26.62 -4.15
N ARG A 166 -0.48 -26.26 -5.42
CA ARG A 166 -0.65 -27.19 -6.54
C ARG A 166 0.55 -28.14 -6.67
N ARG A 167 1.78 -27.63 -6.56
CA ARG A 167 3.00 -28.47 -6.60
C ARG A 167 3.10 -29.41 -5.42
N ALA A 168 2.71 -28.97 -4.23
CA ALA A 168 2.69 -29.81 -3.04
C ALA A 168 1.69 -30.98 -3.16
N PHE A 169 0.52 -30.74 -3.77
CA PHE A 169 -0.47 -31.79 -4.04
C PHE A 169 -0.08 -32.75 -5.16
N ALA A 170 0.69 -32.29 -6.15
CA ALA A 170 1.14 -33.09 -7.27
C ALA A 170 2.38 -33.95 -6.95
N ALA A 171 3.04 -33.75 -5.82
CA ALA A 171 4.20 -34.53 -5.41
C ALA A 171 3.79 -35.98 -5.16
N PRO A 172 4.44 -36.99 -5.80
CA PRO A 172 4.10 -38.39 -5.61
C PRO A 172 4.30 -38.78 -4.14
N ALA A 173 3.32 -39.52 -3.59
CA ALA A 173 3.40 -40.07 -2.23
C ALA A 173 4.70 -40.86 -2.07
N GLN A 174 5.55 -40.45 -1.13
CA GLN A 174 6.78 -41.21 -0.86
C GLN A 174 6.42 -42.64 -0.51
N PRO A 175 7.05 -43.65 -1.15
CA PRO A 175 6.81 -45.03 -0.81
C PRO A 175 7.14 -45.25 0.67
N ARG A 176 6.19 -45.79 1.42
CA ARG A 176 6.41 -46.11 2.83
C ARG A 176 7.62 -47.06 2.94
N PRO A 177 8.57 -46.77 3.84
CA PRO A 177 9.68 -47.69 4.09
C PRO A 177 9.09 -49.06 4.50
N ARG A 178 9.50 -50.14 3.78
CA ARG A 178 9.15 -51.48 4.17
C ARG A 178 9.78 -51.75 5.54
N GLN A 179 8.94 -51.93 6.53
CA GLN A 179 9.40 -52.42 7.83
C GLN A 179 9.91 -53.86 7.68
N PRO A 180 11.04 -54.20 8.32
CA PRO A 180 11.61 -55.57 8.30
C PRO A 180 10.73 -56.58 9.02
#